data_1df64b582b7785abb1e462277338e007
#
_entry.id   1df64b582b7785abb1e462277338e007
#
_cell.length_a   1.000
_cell.length_b   1.000
_cell.length_c   1.000
_cell.angle_alpha   90.00
_cell.angle_beta   90.00
_cell.angle_gamma   90.00
#
_symmetry.space_group_name_H-M   'P 1'
#
loop_
_entity.id
_entity.type
_entity.pdbx_description
1 polymer ?
#
loop_
_entity_poly.entity_id
_entity_poly.type
_entity_poly.pdbx_seq_one_letter_code
_entity_poly.pdbx_strand_id
1 'polypeptide(L)'
;MRTSSLSEKPDHHQPRRLADWLNPTGARKVHSLVDKVYKRKNLELAWEKVKANKGAGGIDGQSIEEFEKVLDEQLDKLHRELKGDTYSPQPVRQRLIPKAGQPGKYRKLGIPNIYDRVCQQALKNRLEPIFDPLFDEANFGYRCGRSTKDALRKVWREIEEGNEWIVDADLRDFFGSVDHTKLMTLLAQQVADGRILKIIDGMLKAGCHAEGQLLPNEQGTPQGGVISPLLSNVLLTPFDWEMRRRGCRLTRYADDWVLTCQSKGEAKAALEVATKILEKLGVTLHGEKTRIDTRPTWF
;
A
#
# COMPACT_ATOMS: atom_id res chain seq x y z
N MET A 1 -30.62 -31.04 -1.54
CA MET A 1 -29.85 -30.13 -2.38
C MET A 1 -30.06 -28.72 -1.86
N ARG A 2 -29.11 -28.15 -1.11
CA ARG A 2 -29.15 -26.75 -0.67
C ARG A 2 -28.12 -26.02 -1.55
N THR A 3 -28.66 -25.24 -2.46
CA THR A 3 -27.86 -24.30 -3.25
C THR A 3 -27.36 -23.19 -2.31
N SER A 4 -26.05 -23.16 -2.09
CA SER A 4 -25.40 -22.05 -1.40
C SER A 4 -25.53 -20.80 -2.28
N SER A 5 -26.34 -19.85 -1.81
CA SER A 5 -26.39 -18.50 -2.38
C SER A 5 -25.01 -17.85 -2.18
N LEU A 6 -24.31 -17.63 -3.28
CA LEU A 6 -23.20 -16.68 -3.34
C LEU A 6 -23.75 -15.33 -2.84
N SER A 7 -23.23 -14.83 -1.73
CA SER A 7 -23.59 -13.52 -1.22
C SER A 7 -23.23 -12.49 -2.29
N GLU A 8 -24.22 -11.94 -2.95
CA GLU A 8 -24.06 -10.77 -3.81
C GLU A 8 -23.42 -9.67 -2.99
N LYS A 9 -22.21 -9.26 -3.39
CA LYS A 9 -21.59 -8.05 -2.84
C LYS A 9 -22.52 -6.87 -3.18
N PRO A 10 -22.78 -5.94 -2.24
CA PRO A 10 -23.73 -4.87 -2.45
C PRO A 10 -23.44 -4.09 -3.71
N ASP A 11 -24.48 -3.79 -4.46
CA ASP A 11 -24.46 -2.97 -5.66
C ASP A 11 -23.84 -1.60 -5.33
N HIS A 12 -22.59 -1.39 -5.77
CA HIS A 12 -21.85 -0.17 -5.46
C HIS A 12 -22.37 0.96 -6.34
N HIS A 13 -23.37 1.70 -5.85
CA HIS A 13 -23.72 3.00 -6.42
C HIS A 13 -22.47 3.85 -6.60
N GLN A 14 -22.35 4.52 -7.76
CA GLN A 14 -21.18 5.35 -8.07
C GLN A 14 -20.85 6.27 -6.89
N PRO A 15 -19.69 6.12 -6.22
CA PRO A 15 -19.31 7.05 -5.19
C PRO A 15 -19.05 8.40 -5.86
N ARG A 16 -19.84 9.40 -5.49
CA ARG A 16 -19.74 10.75 -6.06
C ARG A 16 -18.50 11.49 -5.56
N ARG A 17 -17.93 11.08 -4.42
CA ARG A 17 -16.78 11.71 -3.78
C ARG A 17 -15.76 10.65 -3.38
N LEU A 18 -14.49 11.01 -3.39
CA LEU A 18 -13.41 10.15 -2.90
C LEU A 18 -13.69 9.66 -1.45
N ALA A 19 -14.35 10.51 -0.65
CA ALA A 19 -14.74 10.19 0.73
C ALA A 19 -15.70 9.00 0.87
N ASP A 20 -16.34 8.55 -0.20
CA ASP A 20 -17.34 7.47 -0.14
C ASP A 20 -16.81 6.15 -0.72
N TRP A 21 -15.62 6.13 -1.27
CA TRP A 21 -15.12 5.01 -2.08
C TRP A 21 -14.84 3.74 -1.29
N LEU A 22 -14.32 3.83 -0.07
CA LEU A 22 -14.06 2.65 0.77
C LEU A 22 -15.20 2.36 1.77
N ASN A 23 -16.16 3.26 1.90
CA ASN A 23 -17.33 3.07 2.76
C ASN A 23 -18.61 3.60 2.11
N PRO A 24 -19.02 3.05 0.95
CA PRO A 24 -20.16 3.55 0.18
C PRO A 24 -21.49 3.42 0.92
N THR A 25 -21.62 2.49 1.84
CA THR A 25 -22.84 2.23 2.63
C THR A 25 -22.90 3.03 3.93
N GLY A 26 -21.85 3.81 4.28
CA GLY A 26 -21.76 4.50 5.54
C GLY A 26 -21.65 3.55 6.75
N ALA A 27 -21.11 2.34 6.55
CA ALA A 27 -20.93 1.37 7.63
C ALA A 27 -20.14 1.95 8.80
N ARG A 28 -20.37 1.41 10.00
CA ARG A 28 -19.73 1.90 11.23
C ARG A 28 -18.22 1.77 11.14
N LYS A 29 -17.53 2.90 11.30
CA LYS A 29 -16.06 2.97 11.33
C LYS A 29 -15.50 2.34 12.60
N VAL A 30 -14.25 1.90 12.53
CA VAL A 30 -13.55 1.34 13.69
C VAL A 30 -13.10 2.46 14.61
N HIS A 31 -13.52 2.40 15.86
CA HIS A 31 -13.17 3.30 16.95
C HIS A 31 -12.21 2.62 17.93
N SER A 32 -11.57 3.39 18.79
CA SER A 32 -10.74 2.89 19.90
C SER A 32 -9.72 1.83 19.46
N LEU A 33 -8.95 2.15 18.43
CA LEU A 33 -7.98 1.24 17.85
C LEU A 33 -6.59 1.41 18.48
N VAL A 34 -6.23 2.63 18.90
CA VAL A 34 -4.90 2.94 19.43
C VAL A 34 -4.58 2.13 20.70
N ASP A 35 -5.56 1.86 21.54
CA ASP A 35 -5.41 1.02 22.74
C ASP A 35 -5.00 -0.43 22.39
N LYS A 36 -5.43 -0.93 21.25
CA LYS A 36 -5.03 -2.26 20.73
C LYS A 36 -3.65 -2.23 20.09
N VAL A 37 -3.24 -1.08 19.53
CA VAL A 37 -1.92 -0.90 18.93
C VAL A 37 -0.84 -0.93 20.01
N TYR A 38 -0.98 -0.15 21.09
CA TYR A 38 0.04 -0.07 22.14
C TYR A 38 0.03 -1.20 23.17
N LYS A 39 -0.92 -2.17 23.07
CA LYS A 39 -0.86 -3.37 23.95
C LYS A 39 0.49 -4.04 23.84
N ARG A 40 1.11 -4.33 24.99
CA ARG A 40 2.44 -4.96 25.08
C ARG A 40 2.57 -6.17 24.15
N LYS A 41 1.64 -7.11 24.22
CA LYS A 41 1.62 -8.28 23.34
C LYS A 41 1.63 -7.92 21.83
N ASN A 42 1.00 -6.83 21.41
CA ASN A 42 1.03 -6.41 20.01
C ASN A 42 2.39 -5.81 19.62
N LEU A 43 3.02 -5.09 20.54
CA LEU A 43 4.37 -4.54 20.35
C LEU A 43 5.43 -5.66 20.27
N GLU A 44 5.28 -6.68 21.09
CA GLU A 44 6.14 -7.88 21.03
C GLU A 44 6.00 -8.63 19.71
N LEU A 45 4.74 -8.86 19.25
CA LEU A 45 4.48 -9.46 17.93
C LEU A 45 5.01 -8.59 16.78
N ALA A 46 4.97 -7.27 16.93
CA ALA A 46 5.53 -6.34 15.94
C ALA A 46 7.07 -6.44 15.93
N TRP A 47 7.70 -6.50 17.09
CA TRP A 47 9.13 -6.69 17.20
C TRP A 47 9.61 -7.98 16.53
N GLU A 48 8.97 -9.12 16.81
CA GLU A 48 9.34 -10.41 16.20
C GLU A 48 9.34 -10.33 14.66
N LYS A 49 8.34 -9.66 14.06
CA LYS A 49 8.29 -9.46 12.61
C LYS A 49 9.41 -8.54 12.11
N VAL A 50 9.70 -7.47 12.84
CA VAL A 50 10.79 -6.53 12.49
C VAL A 50 12.14 -7.22 12.59
N LYS A 51 12.38 -8.00 13.66
CA LYS A 51 13.58 -8.78 13.87
C LYS A 51 13.79 -9.82 12.75
N ALA A 52 12.75 -10.55 12.38
CA ALA A 52 12.80 -11.55 11.31
C ALA A 52 13.24 -10.97 9.95
N ASN A 53 12.91 -9.71 9.66
CA ASN A 53 13.27 -9.03 8.42
C ASN A 53 14.74 -8.55 8.35
N LYS A 54 15.51 -8.61 9.42
CA LYS A 54 16.97 -8.32 9.48
C LYS A 54 17.38 -7.02 8.75
N GLY A 55 16.60 -5.96 8.84
CA GLY A 55 16.87 -4.73 8.13
C GLY A 55 17.95 -3.86 8.80
N ALA A 56 18.65 -3.04 8.00
CA ALA A 56 19.67 -2.09 8.49
C ALA A 56 19.06 -1.01 9.40
N GLY A 57 19.84 -0.38 10.28
CA GLY A 57 19.42 0.72 11.15
C GLY A 57 19.00 1.99 10.37
N GLY A 58 18.18 2.83 10.99
CA GLY A 58 17.73 4.09 10.45
C GLY A 58 18.76 5.23 10.55
N ILE A 59 18.28 6.44 10.84
CA ILE A 59 19.15 7.61 11.01
C ILE A 59 19.98 7.54 12.31
N ASP A 60 19.47 6.84 13.32
CA ASP A 60 20.12 6.58 14.60
C ASP A 60 21.27 5.55 14.52
N GLY A 61 21.35 4.84 13.39
CA GLY A 61 22.35 3.80 13.17
C GLY A 61 22.16 2.54 13.99
N GLN A 62 21.14 2.47 14.87
CA GLN A 62 20.93 1.35 15.77
C GLN A 62 20.68 0.04 15.01
N SER A 63 21.40 -1.01 15.35
CA SER A 63 21.22 -2.35 14.78
C SER A 63 20.09 -3.14 15.48
N ILE A 64 19.64 -4.22 14.85
CA ILE A 64 18.65 -5.14 15.45
C ILE A 64 19.16 -5.72 16.77
N GLU A 65 20.44 -6.10 16.82
CA GLU A 65 21.08 -6.68 17.99
C GLU A 65 21.21 -5.67 19.14
N GLU A 66 21.49 -4.41 18.83
CA GLU A 66 21.55 -3.34 19.82
C GLU A 66 20.17 -3.00 20.38
N PHE A 67 19.16 -2.95 19.52
CA PHE A 67 17.77 -2.75 19.95
C PHE A 67 17.29 -3.89 20.84
N GLU A 68 17.64 -5.14 20.52
CA GLU A 68 17.27 -6.32 21.29
C GLU A 68 17.81 -6.30 22.72
N LYS A 69 19.02 -5.78 22.93
CA LYS A 69 19.63 -5.65 24.29
C LYS A 69 18.82 -4.78 25.24
N VAL A 70 18.05 -3.84 24.70
CA VAL A 70 17.22 -2.88 25.46
C VAL A 70 15.75 -2.99 25.10
N LEU A 71 15.32 -4.14 24.60
CA LEU A 71 13.98 -4.37 24.04
C LEU A 71 12.86 -3.95 24.98
N ASP A 72 12.89 -4.43 26.22
CA ASP A 72 11.82 -4.16 27.19
C ASP A 72 11.67 -2.67 27.46
N GLU A 73 12.78 -1.97 27.61
CA GLU A 73 12.81 -0.52 27.81
C GLU A 73 12.22 0.21 26.60
N GLN A 74 12.60 -0.19 25.38
CA GLN A 74 12.10 0.42 24.14
C GLN A 74 10.61 0.17 23.92
N LEU A 75 10.13 -1.05 24.19
CA LEU A 75 8.71 -1.36 24.07
C LEU A 75 7.87 -0.65 25.13
N ASP A 76 8.38 -0.52 26.37
CA ASP A 76 7.71 0.23 27.43
C ASP A 76 7.67 1.74 27.12
N LYS A 77 8.75 2.29 26.55
CA LYS A 77 8.79 3.66 26.06
C LYS A 77 7.73 3.86 24.97
N LEU A 78 7.70 2.99 23.95
CA LEU A 78 6.71 3.08 22.86
C LEU A 78 5.28 2.96 23.37
N HIS A 79 5.02 2.06 24.33
CA HIS A 79 3.73 1.94 25.00
C HIS A 79 3.32 3.25 25.65
N ARG A 80 4.21 3.87 26.46
CA ARG A 80 3.93 5.14 27.14
C ARG A 80 3.67 6.27 26.14
N GLU A 81 4.49 6.39 25.10
CA GLU A 81 4.35 7.44 24.11
C GLU A 81 3.06 7.30 23.30
N LEU A 82 2.72 6.10 22.84
CA LEU A 82 1.47 5.83 22.13
C LEU A 82 0.25 6.04 23.03
N LYS A 83 0.31 5.63 24.30
CA LYS A 83 -0.75 5.84 25.28
C LYS A 83 -0.93 7.32 25.62
N GLY A 84 0.16 8.06 25.75
CA GLY A 84 0.19 9.49 26.08
C GLY A 84 0.00 10.44 24.90
N ASP A 85 -0.16 9.94 23.65
CA ASP A 85 -0.23 10.72 22.41
C ASP A 85 1.01 11.62 22.19
N THR A 86 2.19 11.15 22.64
CA THR A 86 3.47 11.86 22.54
C THR A 86 4.44 11.23 21.54
N TYR A 87 4.06 10.10 20.94
CA TYR A 87 4.88 9.46 19.90
C TYR A 87 5.05 10.39 18.69
N SER A 88 6.31 10.56 18.26
CA SER A 88 6.66 11.35 17.08
C SER A 88 7.60 10.53 16.18
N PRO A 89 7.16 10.16 14.96
CA PRO A 89 7.99 9.42 14.03
C PRO A 89 9.22 10.22 13.62
N GLN A 90 10.35 9.54 13.49
CA GLN A 90 11.59 10.16 13.04
C GLN A 90 11.72 10.10 11.52
N PRO A 91 12.49 11.01 10.92
CA PRO A 91 12.80 10.96 9.49
C PRO A 91 13.45 9.65 9.09
N VAL A 92 13.21 9.19 7.87
CA VAL A 92 13.83 7.98 7.34
C VAL A 92 15.23 8.27 6.80
N ARG A 93 16.15 7.32 6.93
CA ARG A 93 17.46 7.39 6.27
C ARG A 93 17.34 7.00 4.81
N GLN A 94 17.68 7.91 3.89
CA GLN A 94 17.69 7.61 2.46
C GLN A 94 18.90 6.75 2.09
N ARG A 95 18.65 5.73 1.28
CA ARG A 95 19.69 4.97 0.57
C ARG A 95 19.32 4.86 -0.91
N LEU A 96 20.33 5.06 -1.77
CA LEU A 96 20.19 4.89 -3.21
C LEU A 96 20.56 3.45 -3.57
N ILE A 97 19.63 2.73 -4.19
CA ILE A 97 19.83 1.34 -4.66
C ILE A 97 19.85 1.38 -6.19
N PRO A 98 20.89 0.89 -6.87
CA PRO A 98 20.92 0.80 -8.31
C PRO A 98 19.73 -0.01 -8.85
N LYS A 99 19.09 0.47 -9.92
CA LYS A 99 18.04 -0.29 -10.62
C LYS A 99 18.69 -1.36 -11.50
N ALA A 100 18.29 -2.60 -11.35
CA ALA A 100 18.78 -3.69 -12.21
C ALA A 100 18.50 -3.38 -13.68
N GLY A 101 19.51 -3.60 -14.56
CA GLY A 101 19.39 -3.37 -16.00
C GLY A 101 19.27 -1.90 -16.45
N GLN A 102 19.42 -0.93 -15.55
CA GLN A 102 19.33 0.50 -15.87
C GLN A 102 20.53 1.28 -15.29
N PRO A 103 21.68 1.29 -15.95
CA PRO A 103 22.87 2.01 -15.49
C PRO A 103 22.58 3.48 -15.21
N GLY A 104 23.07 3.99 -14.07
CA GLY A 104 22.89 5.40 -13.66
C GLY A 104 21.52 5.72 -13.06
N LYS A 105 20.56 4.77 -13.02
CA LYS A 105 19.27 4.97 -12.35
C LYS A 105 19.23 4.30 -10.98
N TYR A 106 18.65 4.99 -10.00
CA TYR A 106 18.59 4.56 -8.61
C TYR A 106 17.14 4.55 -8.09
N ARG A 107 16.86 3.64 -7.15
CA ARG A 107 15.69 3.71 -6.27
C ARG A 107 16.08 4.41 -4.97
N LYS A 108 15.24 5.32 -4.51
CA LYS A 108 15.39 5.96 -3.20
C LYS A 108 14.69 5.10 -2.15
N LEU A 109 15.46 4.35 -1.36
CA LEU A 109 14.93 3.57 -0.25
C LEU A 109 14.95 4.41 1.02
N GLY A 110 13.81 4.56 1.69
CA GLY A 110 13.70 5.21 2.99
C GLY A 110 13.74 4.16 4.10
N ILE A 111 14.74 4.21 4.97
CA ILE A 111 14.95 3.25 6.05
C ILE A 111 14.55 3.90 7.37
N PRO A 112 13.38 3.54 7.99
CA PRO A 112 12.99 4.04 9.30
C PRO A 112 13.88 3.47 10.40
N ASN A 113 13.96 4.15 11.54
CA ASN A 113 14.57 3.60 12.75
C ASN A 113 13.86 2.30 13.16
N ILE A 114 14.54 1.42 13.86
CA ILE A 114 13.93 0.15 14.31
C ILE A 114 12.75 0.42 15.22
N TYR A 115 12.85 1.41 16.10
CA TYR A 115 11.75 1.88 16.94
C TYR A 115 10.49 2.24 16.13
N ASP A 116 10.64 3.01 15.07
CA ASP A 116 9.54 3.39 14.18
C ASP A 116 9.00 2.21 13.39
N ARG A 117 9.87 1.25 12.99
CA ARG A 117 9.40 0.01 12.33
C ARG A 117 8.53 -0.83 13.24
N VAL A 118 8.85 -0.91 14.53
CA VAL A 118 8.02 -1.60 15.52
C VAL A 118 6.66 -0.92 15.65
N CYS A 119 6.63 0.41 15.71
CA CYS A 119 5.38 1.17 15.71
C CYS A 119 4.57 0.94 14.43
N GLN A 120 5.20 1.05 13.25
CA GLN A 120 4.57 0.80 11.95
C GLN A 120 4.00 -0.63 11.85
N GLN A 121 4.75 -1.62 12.34
CA GLN A 121 4.29 -3.00 12.34
C GLN A 121 3.14 -3.23 13.32
N ALA A 122 3.18 -2.60 14.49
CA ALA A 122 2.09 -2.66 15.46
C ALA A 122 0.80 -2.05 14.91
N LEU A 123 0.89 -0.93 14.18
CA LEU A 123 -0.22 -0.34 13.43
C LEU A 123 -0.72 -1.29 12.33
N LYS A 124 0.20 -1.81 11.52
CA LYS A 124 -0.13 -2.75 10.43
C LYS A 124 -0.89 -3.96 10.95
N ASN A 125 -0.46 -4.57 12.05
CA ASN A 125 -1.14 -5.71 12.67
C ASN A 125 -2.61 -5.44 12.99
N ARG A 126 -3.02 -4.19 13.19
CA ARG A 126 -4.40 -3.79 13.53
C ARG A 126 -5.18 -3.22 12.36
N LEU A 127 -4.50 -2.62 11.40
CA LEU A 127 -5.13 -2.03 10.21
C LEU A 127 -5.35 -3.05 9.09
N GLU A 128 -4.40 -3.97 8.89
CA GLU A 128 -4.49 -4.98 7.82
C GLU A 128 -5.78 -5.81 7.89
N PRO A 129 -6.24 -6.32 9.05
CA PRO A 129 -7.52 -7.02 9.15
C PRO A 129 -8.76 -6.16 8.84
N ILE A 130 -8.64 -4.83 8.89
CA ILE A 130 -9.74 -3.91 8.58
C ILE A 130 -9.78 -3.66 7.06
N PHE A 131 -8.62 -3.48 6.42
CA PHE A 131 -8.54 -3.09 5.03
C PHE A 131 -8.44 -4.25 4.05
N ASP A 132 -7.76 -5.37 4.40
CA ASP A 132 -7.58 -6.50 3.48
C ASP A 132 -8.90 -7.10 2.96
N PRO A 133 -9.98 -7.20 3.75
CA PRO A 133 -11.28 -7.66 3.25
C PRO A 133 -11.92 -6.71 2.22
N LEU A 134 -11.49 -5.45 2.17
CA LEU A 134 -11.96 -4.45 1.22
C LEU A 134 -11.19 -4.48 -0.10
N PHE A 135 -10.01 -5.07 -0.10
CA PHE A 135 -9.18 -5.14 -1.30
C PHE A 135 -9.81 -6.06 -2.33
N ASP A 136 -9.77 -5.61 -3.58
CA ASP A 136 -10.31 -6.37 -4.70
C ASP A 136 -9.55 -7.69 -4.92
N GLU A 137 -10.21 -8.68 -5.51
CA GLU A 137 -9.60 -9.95 -5.89
C GLU A 137 -8.54 -9.80 -6.99
N ALA A 138 -8.61 -8.73 -7.77
CA ALA A 138 -7.61 -8.38 -8.77
C ALA A 138 -6.26 -7.97 -8.14
N ASN A 139 -6.23 -7.61 -6.85
CA ASN A 139 -5.03 -7.22 -6.15
C ASN A 139 -4.32 -8.41 -5.50
N PHE A 140 -3.11 -8.71 -5.95
CA PHE A 140 -2.25 -9.79 -5.46
C PHE A 140 -1.03 -9.29 -4.67
N GLY A 141 -0.65 -8.02 -4.80
CA GLY A 141 0.54 -7.47 -4.17
C GLY A 141 0.36 -7.17 -2.69
N TYR A 142 1.38 -7.49 -1.88
CA TYR A 142 1.46 -7.18 -0.45
C TYR A 142 0.32 -7.75 0.40
N ARG A 143 -0.30 -8.84 -0.03
CA ARG A 143 -1.40 -9.51 0.67
C ARG A 143 -0.98 -10.90 1.14
N CYS A 144 -1.37 -11.24 2.37
CA CYS A 144 -1.14 -12.59 2.91
C CYS A 144 -1.90 -13.64 2.07
N GLY A 145 -1.23 -14.76 1.79
CA GLY A 145 -1.84 -15.86 1.02
C GLY A 145 -1.98 -15.60 -0.48
N ARG A 146 -1.41 -14.49 -1.01
CA ARG A 146 -1.38 -14.17 -2.45
C ARG A 146 0.06 -13.99 -2.92
N SER A 147 0.34 -14.44 -4.13
CA SER A 147 1.69 -14.43 -4.71
C SER A 147 1.70 -13.90 -6.15
N THR A 148 2.89 -13.57 -6.65
CA THR A 148 3.12 -13.25 -8.06
C THR A 148 2.67 -14.40 -8.96
N LYS A 149 2.87 -15.67 -8.53
CA LYS A 149 2.42 -16.84 -9.30
C LYS A 149 0.89 -16.87 -9.47
N ASP A 150 0.13 -16.44 -8.47
CA ASP A 150 -1.32 -16.41 -8.55
C ASP A 150 -1.80 -15.30 -9.49
N ALA A 151 -1.13 -14.13 -9.47
CA ALA A 151 -1.36 -13.06 -10.43
C ALA A 151 -1.11 -13.54 -11.88
N LEU A 152 0.04 -14.16 -12.12
CA LEU A 152 0.39 -14.70 -13.43
C LEU A 152 -0.58 -15.79 -13.92
N ARG A 153 -0.99 -16.72 -13.04
CA ARG A 153 -2.00 -17.74 -13.37
C ARG A 153 -3.34 -17.12 -13.76
N LYS A 154 -3.74 -16.03 -13.12
CA LYS A 154 -4.97 -15.31 -13.48
C LYS A 154 -4.84 -14.72 -14.88
N VAL A 155 -3.76 -13.99 -15.17
CA VAL A 155 -3.49 -13.41 -16.50
C VAL A 155 -3.46 -14.50 -17.57
N TRP A 156 -2.75 -15.60 -17.32
CA TRP A 156 -2.65 -16.71 -18.24
C TRP A 156 -4.02 -17.31 -18.60
N ARG A 157 -4.84 -17.58 -17.59
CA ARG A 157 -6.20 -18.10 -17.80
C ARG A 157 -7.03 -17.16 -18.66
N GLU A 158 -6.96 -15.85 -18.40
CA GLU A 158 -7.70 -14.85 -19.17
C GLU A 158 -7.24 -14.80 -20.63
N ILE A 159 -5.95 -15.03 -20.92
CA ILE A 159 -5.43 -15.16 -22.28
C ILE A 159 -5.97 -16.42 -22.95
N GLU A 160 -5.97 -17.58 -22.27
CA GLU A 160 -6.54 -18.84 -22.79
C GLU A 160 -8.04 -18.72 -23.07
N GLU A 161 -8.75 -17.87 -22.35
CA GLU A 161 -10.16 -17.53 -22.57
C GLU A 161 -10.39 -16.56 -23.76
N GLY A 162 -9.33 -16.20 -24.51
CA GLY A 162 -9.40 -15.36 -25.71
C GLY A 162 -9.18 -13.87 -25.47
N ASN A 163 -8.72 -13.46 -24.25
CA ASN A 163 -8.40 -12.07 -23.96
C ASN A 163 -6.90 -11.79 -24.23
N GLU A 164 -6.51 -11.86 -25.51
CA GLU A 164 -5.11 -11.83 -25.93
C GLU A 164 -4.50 -10.42 -26.01
N TRP A 165 -5.31 -9.38 -26.01
CA TRP A 165 -4.83 -8.00 -25.98
C TRP A 165 -4.52 -7.57 -24.56
N ILE A 166 -3.28 -7.15 -24.33
CA ILE A 166 -2.77 -6.85 -23.00
C ILE A 166 -2.41 -5.37 -22.91
N VAL A 167 -2.94 -4.70 -21.91
CA VAL A 167 -2.39 -3.42 -21.43
C VAL A 167 -1.45 -3.73 -20.30
N ASP A 168 -0.16 -3.53 -20.51
CA ASP A 168 0.89 -3.61 -19.48
C ASP A 168 1.26 -2.18 -19.07
N ALA A 169 1.08 -1.86 -17.79
CA ALA A 169 1.22 -0.50 -17.32
C ALA A 169 1.91 -0.41 -15.96
N ASP A 170 2.82 0.56 -15.85
CA ASP A 170 3.58 0.92 -14.67
C ASP A 170 3.19 2.33 -14.20
N LEU A 171 3.15 2.55 -12.89
CA LEU A 171 2.90 3.86 -12.31
C LEU A 171 4.19 4.66 -12.18
N ARG A 172 4.13 5.94 -12.55
CA ARG A 172 5.30 6.81 -12.48
C ARG A 172 5.58 7.20 -11.04
N ASP A 173 6.74 6.80 -10.52
CA ASP A 173 7.21 7.13 -9.16
C ASP A 173 6.10 7.00 -8.10
N PHE A 174 5.40 5.88 -8.12
CA PHE A 174 4.18 5.68 -7.33
C PHE A 174 4.37 6.05 -5.86
N PHE A 175 5.39 5.48 -5.19
CA PHE A 175 5.64 5.75 -3.77
C PHE A 175 5.99 7.23 -3.50
N GLY A 176 6.66 7.90 -4.42
CA GLY A 176 7.01 9.32 -4.31
C GLY A 176 5.84 10.26 -4.63
N SER A 177 4.80 9.78 -5.31
CA SER A 177 3.67 10.60 -5.77
C SER A 177 2.41 10.48 -4.90
N VAL A 178 2.40 9.66 -3.86
CA VAL A 178 1.23 9.45 -2.99
C VAL A 178 0.76 10.76 -2.39
N ASP A 179 -0.46 11.19 -2.75
CA ASP A 179 -1.11 12.36 -2.16
C ASP A 179 -1.59 12.03 -0.74
N HIS A 180 -0.97 12.68 0.25
CA HIS A 180 -1.28 12.45 1.67
C HIS A 180 -2.74 12.74 2.01
N THR A 181 -3.33 13.81 1.45
CA THR A 181 -4.73 14.19 1.71
C THR A 181 -5.69 13.13 1.21
N LYS A 182 -5.47 12.61 -0.01
CA LYS A 182 -6.31 11.56 -0.58
C LYS A 182 -6.17 10.26 0.19
N LEU A 183 -4.95 9.85 0.52
CA LEU A 183 -4.70 8.65 1.32
C LEU A 183 -5.37 8.76 2.70
N MET A 184 -5.18 9.87 3.40
CA MET A 184 -5.80 10.09 4.72
C MET A 184 -7.32 10.12 4.64
N THR A 185 -7.88 10.69 3.57
CA THR A 185 -9.33 10.66 3.32
C THR A 185 -9.85 9.24 3.19
N LEU A 186 -9.14 8.36 2.47
CA LEU A 186 -9.51 6.95 2.31
C LEU A 186 -9.38 6.17 3.63
N LEU A 187 -8.30 6.38 4.38
CA LEU A 187 -8.12 5.76 5.70
C LEU A 187 -9.24 6.14 6.66
N ALA A 188 -9.63 7.42 6.68
CA ALA A 188 -10.67 7.95 7.56
C ALA A 188 -12.09 7.42 7.23
N GLN A 189 -12.29 6.74 6.11
CA GLN A 189 -13.55 6.08 5.80
C GLN A 189 -13.79 4.82 6.65
N GLN A 190 -12.72 4.15 7.06
CA GLN A 190 -12.77 2.93 7.87
C GLN A 190 -12.34 3.15 9.32
N VAL A 191 -11.42 4.08 9.54
CA VAL A 191 -10.83 4.36 10.86
C VAL A 191 -11.34 5.69 11.36
N ALA A 192 -12.05 5.69 12.51
CA ALA A 192 -12.51 6.89 13.20
C ALA A 192 -11.56 7.32 14.33
N ASP A 193 -10.57 6.50 14.68
CA ASP A 193 -9.59 6.81 15.72
C ASP A 193 -8.62 7.88 15.23
N GLY A 194 -8.84 9.14 15.67
CA GLY A 194 -8.05 10.30 15.27
C GLY A 194 -6.56 10.21 15.66
N ARG A 195 -6.25 9.47 16.74
CA ARG A 195 -4.85 9.24 17.17
C ARG A 195 -4.11 8.34 16.19
N ILE A 196 -4.76 7.29 15.69
CA ILE A 196 -4.19 6.43 14.64
C ILE A 196 -3.94 7.23 13.37
N LEU A 197 -4.91 8.04 12.94
CA LEU A 197 -4.77 8.88 11.76
C LEU A 197 -3.64 9.91 11.93
N LYS A 198 -3.52 10.54 13.11
CA LYS A 198 -2.42 11.46 13.45
C LYS A 198 -1.05 10.79 13.37
N ILE A 199 -0.90 9.57 13.88
CA ILE A 199 0.36 8.81 13.82
C ILE A 199 0.73 8.51 12.36
N ILE A 200 -0.22 8.06 11.55
CA ILE A 200 0.04 7.78 10.12
C ILE A 200 0.41 9.06 9.37
N ASP A 201 -0.32 10.15 9.57
CA ASP A 201 -0.01 11.46 8.96
C ASP A 201 1.39 11.94 9.36
N GLY A 202 1.76 11.78 10.64
CA GLY A 202 3.11 12.07 11.14
C GLY A 202 4.19 11.22 10.44
N MET A 203 3.93 9.92 10.22
CA MET A 203 4.86 9.04 9.51
C MET A 203 5.04 9.45 8.03
N LEU A 204 3.97 9.89 7.38
CA LEU A 204 4.02 10.39 6.01
C LEU A 204 4.83 11.68 5.90
N LYS A 205 4.73 12.56 6.89
CA LYS A 205 5.36 13.88 6.95
C LYS A 205 6.75 13.90 7.58
N ALA A 206 7.20 12.81 8.19
CA ALA A 206 8.45 12.77 8.96
C ALA A 206 9.71 13.16 8.14
N GLY A 207 9.63 13.15 6.83
CA GLY A 207 10.73 13.53 5.94
C GLY A 207 11.76 12.42 5.75
N CYS A 208 12.83 12.78 5.03
CA CYS A 208 13.94 11.86 4.86
C CYS A 208 15.29 12.58 5.06
N HIS A 209 16.24 11.87 5.61
CA HIS A 209 17.61 12.34 5.78
C HIS A 209 18.47 11.80 4.63
N ALA A 210 18.90 12.70 3.76
CA ALA A 210 19.71 12.41 2.59
C ALA A 210 20.94 13.32 2.55
N GLU A 211 22.13 12.77 2.32
CA GLU A 211 23.37 13.52 2.15
C GLU A 211 23.66 14.56 3.26
N GLY A 212 23.30 14.21 4.50
CA GLY A 212 23.50 15.09 5.66
C GLY A 212 22.40 16.14 5.85
N GLN A 213 21.39 16.20 5.00
CA GLN A 213 20.30 17.16 5.08
C GLN A 213 18.95 16.50 5.36
N LEU A 214 18.13 17.17 6.15
CA LEU A 214 16.73 16.79 6.34
C LEU A 214 15.88 17.40 5.23
N LEU A 215 15.29 16.54 4.41
CA LEU A 215 14.36 16.91 3.35
C LEU A 215 12.92 16.68 3.84
N PRO A 216 12.04 17.69 3.77
CA PRO A 216 10.65 17.53 4.10
C PRO A 216 9.95 16.56 3.11
N ASN A 217 8.88 15.92 3.56
CA ASN A 217 8.08 15.04 2.74
C ASN A 217 6.65 15.59 2.63
N GLU A 218 6.39 16.37 1.59
CA GLU A 218 5.07 16.97 1.35
C GLU A 218 4.11 16.00 0.64
N GLN A 219 4.67 15.01 -0.06
CA GLN A 219 3.94 13.93 -0.75
C GLN A 219 4.78 12.67 -0.75
N GLY A 220 4.14 11.55 -1.03
CA GLY A 220 4.80 10.24 -1.09
C GLY A 220 4.79 9.50 0.24
N THR A 221 5.13 8.24 0.18
CA THR A 221 5.37 7.38 1.34
C THR A 221 6.76 6.75 1.20
N PRO A 222 7.54 6.63 2.29
CA PRO A 222 8.88 6.07 2.22
C PRO A 222 8.87 4.68 1.58
N GLN A 223 9.56 4.53 0.44
CA GLN A 223 9.80 3.21 -0.15
C GLN A 223 10.72 2.43 0.80
N GLY A 224 10.16 1.47 1.54
CA GLY A 224 10.87 0.71 2.59
C GLY A 224 10.24 0.84 3.98
N GLY A 225 9.24 1.70 4.16
CA GLY A 225 8.43 1.71 5.37
C GLY A 225 7.61 0.43 5.51
N VAL A 226 7.50 -0.10 6.73
CA VAL A 226 6.77 -1.35 7.01
C VAL A 226 5.27 -1.24 6.70
N ILE A 227 4.69 -0.08 6.91
CA ILE A 227 3.27 0.18 6.66
C ILE A 227 2.98 0.62 5.21
N SER A 228 3.99 1.11 4.47
CA SER A 228 3.82 1.67 3.12
C SER A 228 3.11 0.73 2.14
N PRO A 229 3.37 -0.60 2.12
CA PRO A 229 2.65 -1.53 1.25
C PRO A 229 1.13 -1.59 1.52
N LEU A 230 0.72 -1.54 2.79
CA LEU A 230 -0.69 -1.49 3.16
C LEU A 230 -1.34 -0.18 2.69
N LEU A 231 -0.67 0.95 2.93
CA LEU A 231 -1.14 2.28 2.53
C LEU A 231 -1.28 2.38 1.01
N SER A 232 -0.35 1.80 0.26
CA SER A 232 -0.40 1.69 -1.20
C SER A 232 -1.65 0.96 -1.67
N ASN A 233 -1.96 -0.18 -1.06
CA ASN A 233 -3.17 -0.92 -1.37
C ASN A 233 -4.44 -0.16 -1.03
N VAL A 234 -4.47 0.58 0.10
CA VAL A 234 -5.60 1.45 0.46
C VAL A 234 -5.83 2.51 -0.62
N LEU A 235 -4.76 3.18 -1.08
CA LEU A 235 -4.86 4.23 -2.11
C LEU A 235 -5.37 3.69 -3.46
N LEU A 236 -4.93 2.48 -3.86
CA LEU A 236 -5.27 1.91 -5.17
C LEU A 236 -6.56 1.06 -5.15
N THR A 237 -7.13 0.74 -4.00
CA THR A 237 -8.38 -0.03 -3.92
C THR A 237 -9.54 0.58 -4.71
N PRO A 238 -9.77 1.91 -4.68
CA PRO A 238 -10.80 2.54 -5.52
C PRO A 238 -10.57 2.34 -7.02
N PHE A 239 -9.31 2.31 -7.46
CA PHE A 239 -8.96 1.99 -8.85
C PHE A 239 -9.38 0.55 -9.20
N ASP A 240 -9.02 -0.41 -8.37
CA ASP A 240 -9.34 -1.83 -8.58
C ASP A 240 -10.86 -2.04 -8.70
N TRP A 241 -11.63 -1.47 -7.78
CA TRP A 241 -13.09 -1.57 -7.77
C TRP A 241 -13.75 -0.91 -8.97
N GLU A 242 -13.30 0.29 -9.35
CA GLU A 242 -13.88 1.01 -10.46
C GLU A 242 -13.60 0.31 -11.80
N MET A 243 -12.42 -0.27 -11.97
CA MET A 243 -12.08 -1.09 -13.14
C MET A 243 -12.96 -2.34 -13.21
N ARG A 244 -13.13 -3.06 -12.08
CA ARG A 244 -14.02 -4.22 -12.01
C ARG A 244 -15.48 -3.85 -12.32
N ARG A 245 -15.99 -2.75 -11.74
CA ARG A 245 -17.35 -2.29 -11.94
C ARG A 245 -17.65 -2.00 -13.43
N ARG A 246 -16.63 -1.63 -14.18
CA ARG A 246 -16.71 -1.40 -15.64
C ARG A 246 -16.48 -2.67 -16.47
N GLY A 247 -16.37 -3.82 -15.82
CA GLY A 247 -16.16 -5.10 -16.50
C GLY A 247 -14.74 -5.33 -16.99
N CYS A 248 -13.78 -4.48 -16.63
CA CYS A 248 -12.37 -4.66 -17.02
C CYS A 248 -11.73 -5.81 -16.25
N ARG A 249 -10.95 -6.63 -16.95
CA ARG A 249 -10.19 -7.74 -16.38
C ARG A 249 -8.84 -7.23 -15.89
N LEU A 250 -8.83 -6.72 -14.67
CA LEU A 250 -7.63 -6.18 -14.02
C LEU A 250 -6.90 -7.28 -13.24
N THR A 251 -5.58 -7.30 -13.34
CA THR A 251 -4.67 -8.00 -12.43
C THR A 251 -3.61 -7.02 -11.96
N ARG A 252 -3.51 -6.79 -10.64
CA ARG A 252 -2.55 -5.86 -10.06
C ARG A 252 -1.64 -6.54 -9.03
N TYR A 253 -0.35 -6.26 -9.12
CA TYR A 253 0.66 -6.64 -8.14
C TYR A 253 1.43 -5.40 -7.68
N ALA A 254 1.10 -4.85 -6.50
CA ALA A 254 1.61 -3.58 -6.00
C ALA A 254 1.22 -2.41 -6.93
N ASP A 255 2.20 -1.73 -7.51
CA ASP A 255 2.08 -0.65 -8.48
C ASP A 255 2.08 -1.13 -9.95
N ASP A 256 2.49 -2.37 -10.21
CA ASP A 256 2.39 -2.99 -11.53
C ASP A 256 0.99 -3.56 -11.77
N TRP A 257 0.40 -3.33 -12.94
CA TRP A 257 -0.90 -3.87 -13.28
C TRP A 257 -1.07 -4.16 -14.77
N VAL A 258 -1.94 -5.11 -15.03
CA VAL A 258 -2.26 -5.60 -16.37
C VAL A 258 -3.76 -5.62 -16.58
N LEU A 259 -4.22 -5.24 -17.79
CA LEU A 259 -5.58 -5.53 -18.26
C LEU A 259 -5.49 -6.53 -19.40
N THR A 260 -6.39 -7.52 -19.38
CA THR A 260 -6.58 -8.46 -20.50
C THR A 260 -7.89 -8.13 -21.21
N CYS A 261 -7.84 -8.07 -22.56
CA CYS A 261 -8.93 -7.58 -23.41
C CYS A 261 -9.10 -8.48 -24.63
N GLN A 262 -10.29 -8.50 -25.22
CA GLN A 262 -10.56 -9.30 -26.43
C GLN A 262 -10.11 -8.59 -27.72
N SER A 263 -9.99 -7.27 -27.70
CA SER A 263 -9.61 -6.49 -28.88
C SER A 263 -8.72 -5.29 -28.51
N LYS A 264 -7.99 -4.79 -29.53
CA LYS A 264 -7.20 -3.55 -29.40
C LYS A 264 -8.04 -2.34 -29.06
N GLY A 265 -9.27 -2.29 -29.58
CA GLY A 265 -10.22 -1.21 -29.29
C GLY A 265 -10.62 -1.20 -27.82
N GLU A 266 -10.96 -2.38 -27.26
CA GLU A 266 -11.26 -2.56 -25.85
C GLU A 266 -10.06 -2.16 -24.96
N ALA A 267 -8.85 -2.61 -25.32
CA ALA A 267 -7.63 -2.29 -24.58
C ALA A 267 -7.35 -0.79 -24.52
N LYS A 268 -7.53 -0.07 -25.65
CA LYS A 268 -7.39 1.39 -25.68
C LYS A 268 -8.44 2.09 -24.79
N ALA A 269 -9.70 1.72 -24.91
CA ALA A 269 -10.78 2.28 -24.11
C ALA A 269 -10.57 2.00 -22.60
N ALA A 270 -10.15 0.78 -22.24
CA ALA A 270 -9.85 0.41 -20.87
C ALA A 270 -8.67 1.22 -20.29
N LEU A 271 -7.62 1.45 -21.09
CA LEU A 271 -6.47 2.27 -20.69
C LEU A 271 -6.87 3.74 -20.45
N GLU A 272 -7.72 4.32 -21.32
CA GLU A 272 -8.23 5.69 -21.11
C GLU A 272 -9.04 5.81 -19.81
N VAL A 273 -9.87 4.82 -19.53
CA VAL A 273 -10.64 4.74 -18.29
C VAL A 273 -9.70 4.63 -17.07
N ALA A 274 -8.72 3.72 -17.12
CA ALA A 274 -7.73 3.53 -16.08
C ALA A 274 -6.96 4.84 -15.78
N THR A 275 -6.51 5.52 -16.83
CA THR A 275 -5.81 6.81 -16.71
C THR A 275 -6.63 7.85 -15.96
N LYS A 276 -7.90 8.04 -16.34
CA LYS A 276 -8.82 9.00 -15.69
C LYS A 276 -9.07 8.67 -14.21
N ILE A 277 -9.13 7.39 -13.85
CA ILE A 277 -9.34 6.98 -12.46
C ILE A 277 -8.07 7.25 -11.64
N LEU A 278 -6.90 6.86 -12.17
CA LEU A 278 -5.62 7.07 -11.50
C LEU A 278 -5.29 8.56 -11.29
N GLU A 279 -5.59 9.42 -12.27
CA GLU A 279 -5.45 10.88 -12.15
C GLU A 279 -6.29 11.45 -11.00
N LYS A 280 -7.50 10.95 -10.78
CA LYS A 280 -8.34 11.33 -9.62
C LYS A 280 -7.69 10.95 -8.30
N LEU A 281 -6.93 9.86 -8.26
CA LEU A 281 -6.15 9.43 -7.10
C LEU A 281 -4.83 10.20 -6.95
N GLY A 282 -4.46 11.04 -7.92
CA GLY A 282 -3.18 11.76 -7.95
C GLY A 282 -2.01 10.91 -8.43
N VAL A 283 -2.30 9.81 -9.14
CA VAL A 283 -1.31 8.88 -9.66
C VAL A 283 -1.27 8.96 -11.18
N THR A 284 -0.08 8.93 -11.76
CA THR A 284 0.11 9.04 -13.20
C THR A 284 0.80 7.79 -13.76
N LEU A 285 0.47 7.46 -15.02
CA LEU A 285 1.11 6.36 -15.73
C LEU A 285 2.53 6.76 -16.21
N HIS A 286 3.40 5.76 -16.29
CA HIS A 286 4.70 5.91 -16.93
C HIS A 286 4.56 5.70 -18.44
N GLY A 287 4.47 6.79 -19.22
CA GLY A 287 4.14 6.75 -20.66
C GLY A 287 5.01 5.81 -21.48
N GLU A 288 6.34 5.79 -21.24
CA GLU A 288 7.27 4.93 -21.99
C GLU A 288 7.16 3.43 -21.65
N LYS A 289 6.60 3.09 -20.48
CA LYS A 289 6.46 1.71 -20.03
C LYS A 289 5.05 1.17 -20.21
N THR A 290 4.07 2.04 -20.46
CA THR A 290 2.70 1.62 -20.74
C THR A 290 2.59 1.14 -22.18
N ARG A 291 2.20 -0.12 -22.39
CA ARG A 291 2.12 -0.76 -23.70
C ARG A 291 0.78 -1.46 -23.90
N ILE A 292 0.36 -1.54 -25.17
CA ILE A 292 -0.75 -2.40 -25.60
C ILE A 292 -0.18 -3.38 -26.63
N ASP A 293 -0.18 -4.66 -26.32
CA ASP A 293 0.37 -5.71 -27.16
C ASP A 293 -0.53 -6.97 -27.12
N THR A 294 -0.32 -7.90 -28.08
CA THR A 294 -0.99 -9.19 -28.14
C THR A 294 -0.22 -10.32 -27.47
N ARG A 295 0.99 -10.05 -26.96
CA ARG A 295 1.79 -11.02 -26.19
C ARG A 295 2.59 -10.31 -25.13
N PRO A 296 2.56 -10.80 -23.89
CA PRO A 296 3.44 -10.25 -22.86
C PRO A 296 4.89 -10.57 -23.25
N THR A 297 5.74 -9.53 -23.30
CA THR A 297 7.18 -9.67 -23.64
C THR A 297 8.02 -10.33 -22.53
N TRP A 298 7.37 -10.78 -21.46
CA TRP A 298 7.97 -11.40 -20.27
C TRP A 298 7.65 -12.92 -20.14
N PHE A 299 7.15 -13.54 -21.24
CA PHE A 299 7.06 -15.00 -21.43
C PHE A 299 8.09 -15.50 -22.44
#